data_f1010d0f9121427cc44ad51e7f0b3943
#
_entry.id   f1010d0f9121427cc44ad51e7f0b3943
#
_cell.length_a   1.000
_cell.length_b   1.000
_cell.length_c   1.000
_cell.angle_alpha   90.00
_cell.angle_beta   90.00
_cell.angle_gamma   90.00
#
_symmetry.space_group_name_H-M   'P 1'
#
loop_
_entity.id
_entity.type
_entity.pdbx_description
1 polymer ?
#
loop_
_entity_poly.entity_id
_entity_poly.type
_entity_poly.pdbx_seq_one_letter_code
_entity_poly.pdbx_strand_id
1 'polypeptide(L)'
;MITGIGEILRKERHWRRQALKIDKIQMSATTEVGQTMLLDRDLMLGKRLRYQELQEKLKEIWQGENVPESDECDYDILVVPSFSIDQRVGQKVAGFLHYEERLLFSLIRLRHPKTRLIYVTAQPLARMVIDYYLQLLPGIPFSHANNRLLLLTTHDNSFQPLTQKILERPRLVERIRQALRRDRAYMVCFNSTNLERELSLQLDIPLFACSPDLLYWGSKSGSREIFSQGNIPHPDGSLQVNTVKDLLYEAASLWSRQPQLKRMVVKLNEGLSGEGNAVLDLRPLGEIVDNNSLDLSERMNLLAKQLDKMSFQASDENWESFSVRIAELGAIVEAFIEGEEKRSPSVQGYITPTGEVNILSTHDQILGGPDGQIYLGCHFPADENYRLQLQELGLKIGEILAAKGAIERYGVDFVAVKNPETLLWDLQAIEINLRKGGTTHPFMTLKLLTNGEYDRETGLFFSQPHQEKYYIASDNLHKPQYKGLLPDDLMDIIAKHRLHFDSSSKTGTVFHLMGALSEFGKLGLTCIGNSSEEAAAIYQRVEQVLDWETEHSSINLGYYSGLPITWI
;
A
#
# COMPACT_ATOMS: atom_id res chain seq x y z
N MET A 1 -38.60 58.75 -51.59
CA MET A 1 -37.75 58.69 -50.38
C MET A 1 -38.52 58.16 -49.15
N ILE A 2 -39.62 57.39 -49.33
CA ILE A 2 -40.44 56.86 -48.17
C ILE A 2 -40.38 55.34 -48.06
N THR A 3 -39.80 54.63 -49.04
CA THR A 3 -39.74 53.16 -49.05
C THR A 3 -38.52 52.56 -48.27
N GLY A 4 -37.49 53.38 -48.00
CA GLY A 4 -36.25 52.87 -47.30
C GLY A 4 -36.34 52.79 -45.76
N ILE A 5 -37.18 53.65 -45.14
CA ILE A 5 -37.27 53.72 -43.65
C ILE A 5 -38.03 52.50 -43.07
N GLY A 6 -39.02 51.98 -43.82
CA GLY A 6 -39.77 50.80 -43.39
C GLY A 6 -38.94 49.49 -43.32
N GLU A 7 -37.94 49.37 -44.18
CA GLU A 7 -37.09 48.20 -44.27
C GLU A 7 -36.02 48.18 -43.13
N ILE A 8 -35.49 49.35 -42.80
CA ILE A 8 -34.53 49.53 -41.70
C ILE A 8 -35.23 49.24 -40.38
N LEU A 9 -36.43 49.69 -40.11
CA LEU A 9 -37.20 49.43 -38.91
C LEU A 9 -37.65 47.99 -38.80
N ARG A 10 -37.83 47.26 -39.93
CA ARG A 10 -38.07 45.79 -39.87
C ARG A 10 -36.82 45.01 -39.54
N LYS A 11 -35.64 45.38 -40.04
CA LYS A 11 -34.37 44.79 -39.74
C LYS A 11 -34.01 45.01 -38.26
N GLU A 12 -34.16 46.20 -37.71
CA GLU A 12 -33.92 46.49 -36.29
C GLU A 12 -34.83 45.67 -35.34
N ARG A 13 -36.13 45.53 -35.66
CA ARG A 13 -37.06 44.71 -34.90
C ARG A 13 -36.69 43.21 -34.97
N HIS A 14 -36.17 42.75 -36.10
CA HIS A 14 -35.72 41.37 -36.26
C HIS A 14 -34.45 41.10 -35.42
N TRP A 15 -33.47 42.01 -35.45
CA TRP A 15 -32.25 41.93 -34.63
C TRP A 15 -32.54 41.99 -33.12
N ARG A 16 -33.42 42.85 -32.66
CA ARG A 16 -33.85 42.92 -31.26
C ARG A 16 -34.56 41.64 -30.80
N ARG A 17 -35.36 41.01 -31.68
CA ARG A 17 -35.97 39.71 -31.35
C ARG A 17 -34.97 38.55 -31.32
N GLN A 18 -33.94 38.58 -32.14
CA GLN A 18 -32.87 37.59 -32.10
C GLN A 18 -31.98 37.78 -30.84
N ALA A 19 -31.60 39.01 -30.52
CA ALA A 19 -30.82 39.30 -29.30
C ALA A 19 -31.58 38.87 -28.04
N LEU A 20 -32.88 39.17 -27.91
CA LEU A 20 -33.71 38.72 -26.80
C LEU A 20 -33.89 37.19 -26.74
N LYS A 21 -33.81 36.48 -27.86
CA LYS A 21 -33.79 35.00 -27.86
C LYS A 21 -32.46 34.45 -27.41
N ILE A 22 -31.33 35.05 -27.80
CA ILE A 22 -29.99 34.66 -27.39
C ILE A 22 -29.80 34.91 -25.88
N ASP A 23 -30.21 36.07 -25.37
CA ASP A 23 -30.16 36.36 -23.92
C ASP A 23 -31.02 35.40 -23.09
N LYS A 24 -32.22 35.02 -23.56
CA LYS A 24 -33.05 34.01 -22.88
C LYS A 24 -32.43 32.61 -22.91
N ILE A 25 -31.76 32.21 -23.97
CA ILE A 25 -31.08 30.92 -24.08
C ILE A 25 -29.83 30.92 -23.17
N GLN A 26 -29.07 32.02 -23.13
CA GLN A 26 -27.92 32.12 -22.21
C GLN A 26 -28.32 32.17 -20.72
N MET A 27 -29.40 32.91 -20.37
CA MET A 27 -29.93 32.91 -19.01
C MET A 27 -30.49 31.54 -18.58
N SER A 28 -31.15 30.81 -19.50
CA SER A 28 -31.63 29.44 -19.24
C SER A 28 -30.47 28.47 -19.05
N ALA A 29 -29.44 28.51 -19.90
CA ALA A 29 -28.27 27.66 -19.78
C ALA A 29 -27.45 27.92 -18.49
N THR A 30 -27.28 29.19 -18.09
CA THR A 30 -26.60 29.55 -16.84
C THR A 30 -27.41 29.12 -15.59
N THR A 31 -28.75 29.12 -15.68
CA THR A 31 -29.62 28.68 -14.58
C THR A 31 -29.62 27.16 -14.47
N GLU A 32 -29.62 26.41 -15.58
CA GLU A 32 -29.51 24.95 -15.57
C GLU A 32 -28.12 24.48 -15.08
N VAL A 33 -27.03 25.11 -15.52
CA VAL A 33 -25.67 24.80 -15.00
C VAL A 33 -25.56 25.12 -13.53
N GLY A 34 -26.12 26.25 -13.08
CA GLY A 34 -26.14 26.62 -11.66
C GLY A 34 -26.98 25.65 -10.81
N GLN A 35 -28.12 25.18 -11.30
CA GLN A 35 -28.95 24.18 -10.61
C GLN A 35 -28.29 22.81 -10.59
N THR A 36 -27.63 22.39 -11.67
CA THR A 36 -26.87 21.14 -11.71
C THR A 36 -25.70 21.17 -10.73
N MET A 37 -24.94 22.27 -10.66
CA MET A 37 -23.87 22.45 -9.67
C MET A 37 -24.36 22.44 -8.22
N LEU A 38 -25.53 23.00 -7.95
CA LEU A 38 -26.12 22.97 -6.61
C LEU A 38 -26.59 21.56 -6.22
N LEU A 39 -27.24 20.84 -7.15
CA LEU A 39 -27.67 19.46 -6.95
C LEU A 39 -26.49 18.51 -6.74
N ASP A 40 -25.41 18.68 -7.51
CA ASP A 40 -24.17 17.90 -7.33
C ASP A 40 -23.52 18.19 -5.98
N ARG A 41 -23.51 19.44 -5.53
CA ARG A 41 -22.98 19.85 -4.23
C ARG A 41 -23.80 19.27 -3.07
N ASP A 42 -25.13 19.30 -3.17
CA ASP A 42 -26.02 18.72 -2.15
C ASP A 42 -25.90 17.19 -2.11
N LEU A 43 -25.77 16.54 -3.26
CA LEU A 43 -25.53 15.10 -3.35
C LEU A 43 -24.19 14.71 -2.71
N MET A 44 -23.13 15.47 -3.00
CA MET A 44 -21.80 15.24 -2.40
C MET A 44 -21.81 15.46 -0.88
N LEU A 45 -22.52 16.50 -0.42
CA LEU A 45 -22.67 16.74 1.03
C LEU A 45 -23.46 15.60 1.69
N GLY A 46 -24.53 15.13 1.08
CA GLY A 46 -25.31 13.99 1.56
C GLY A 46 -24.48 12.71 1.67
N LYS A 47 -23.66 12.39 0.64
CA LYS A 47 -22.73 11.26 0.66
C LYS A 47 -21.71 11.39 1.79
N ARG A 48 -21.16 12.59 2.00
CA ARG A 48 -20.19 12.84 3.06
C ARG A 48 -20.78 12.64 4.45
N LEU A 49 -21.97 13.18 4.70
CA LEU A 49 -22.68 13.00 5.98
C LEU A 49 -22.99 11.52 6.21
N ARG A 50 -23.50 10.80 5.19
CA ARG A 50 -23.78 9.37 5.32
C ARG A 50 -22.52 8.57 5.63
N TYR A 51 -21.40 8.88 4.98
CA TYR A 51 -20.12 8.22 5.28
C TYR A 51 -19.69 8.48 6.73
N GLN A 52 -19.83 9.71 7.25
CA GLN A 52 -19.53 10.02 8.64
C GLN A 52 -20.39 9.20 9.61
N GLU A 53 -21.71 9.06 9.35
CA GLU A 53 -22.59 8.20 10.13
C GLU A 53 -22.13 6.73 10.15
N LEU A 54 -21.68 6.20 9.02
CA LEU A 54 -21.13 4.85 8.95
C LEU A 54 -19.83 4.73 9.76
N GLN A 55 -18.98 5.75 9.76
CA GLN A 55 -17.75 5.74 10.57
C GLN A 55 -18.05 5.85 12.09
N GLU A 56 -19.12 6.54 12.50
CA GLU A 56 -19.57 6.50 13.91
C GLU A 56 -20.04 5.10 14.31
N LYS A 57 -20.79 4.39 13.45
CA LYS A 57 -21.12 2.97 13.68
C LYS A 57 -19.86 2.11 13.85
N LEU A 58 -18.78 2.40 13.11
CA LEU A 58 -17.51 1.69 13.28
C LEU A 58 -16.93 1.89 14.68
N LYS A 59 -17.02 3.10 15.24
CA LYS A 59 -16.59 3.36 16.62
C LYS A 59 -17.44 2.56 17.62
N GLU A 60 -18.76 2.49 17.42
CA GLU A 60 -19.65 1.69 18.27
C GLU A 60 -19.26 0.20 18.25
N ILE A 61 -18.91 -0.34 17.08
CA ILE A 61 -18.41 -1.72 16.95
C ILE A 61 -17.13 -1.92 17.79
N TRP A 62 -16.23 -0.96 17.83
CA TRP A 62 -14.97 -1.05 18.59
C TRP A 62 -15.14 -0.78 20.10
N GLN A 63 -16.21 -0.14 20.51
CA GLN A 63 -16.56 0.10 21.93
C GLN A 63 -17.38 -1.05 22.53
N GLY A 64 -17.92 -1.94 21.71
CA GLY A 64 -18.72 -3.08 22.14
C GLY A 64 -17.90 -4.22 22.76
N GLU A 65 -18.60 -5.19 23.36
CA GLU A 65 -17.97 -6.37 23.99
C GLU A 65 -17.30 -7.32 22.95
N ASN A 66 -17.80 -7.34 21.69
CA ASN A 66 -17.33 -8.23 20.63
C ASN A 66 -16.44 -7.49 19.63
N VAL A 67 -15.33 -6.91 20.11
CA VAL A 67 -14.40 -6.16 19.26
C VAL A 67 -13.88 -7.05 18.10
N PRO A 68 -13.76 -6.52 16.87
CA PRO A 68 -13.32 -7.29 15.69
C PRO A 68 -11.99 -8.03 15.83
N GLU A 69 -11.17 -7.66 16.77
CA GLU A 69 -9.88 -8.33 17.07
C GLU A 69 -9.96 -9.31 18.26
N SER A 70 -11.11 -9.43 18.93
CA SER A 70 -11.31 -10.37 20.03
C SER A 70 -11.64 -11.79 19.54
N ASP A 71 -11.47 -12.77 20.43
CA ASP A 71 -11.82 -14.18 20.17
C ASP A 71 -13.34 -14.41 20.07
N GLU A 72 -14.17 -13.44 20.42
CA GLU A 72 -15.64 -13.52 20.34
C GLU A 72 -16.24 -12.70 19.18
N CYS A 73 -15.43 -12.38 18.17
CA CYS A 73 -15.85 -11.59 17.00
C CYS A 73 -17.06 -12.23 16.28
N ASP A 74 -18.22 -11.55 16.33
CA ASP A 74 -19.47 -11.97 15.65
C ASP A 74 -19.83 -10.96 14.54
N TYR A 75 -18.94 -10.76 13.60
CA TYR A 75 -19.13 -9.84 12.48
C TYR A 75 -18.91 -10.54 11.14
N ASP A 76 -19.56 -9.99 10.11
CA ASP A 76 -19.28 -10.27 8.72
C ASP A 76 -18.17 -9.32 8.25
N ILE A 77 -17.09 -9.87 7.76
CA ILE A 77 -15.96 -9.09 7.25
C ILE A 77 -15.97 -9.16 5.73
N LEU A 78 -16.28 -8.03 5.09
CA LEU A 78 -16.09 -7.89 3.65
C LEU A 78 -14.64 -7.50 3.37
N VAL A 79 -13.89 -8.39 2.74
CA VAL A 79 -12.51 -8.14 2.33
C VAL A 79 -12.48 -7.80 0.85
N VAL A 80 -12.09 -6.57 0.55
CA VAL A 80 -11.86 -6.08 -0.82
C VAL A 80 -10.38 -5.72 -0.92
N PRO A 81 -9.51 -6.64 -1.34
CA PRO A 81 -8.06 -6.44 -1.38
C PRO A 81 -7.64 -5.53 -2.54
N SER A 82 -8.45 -4.52 -2.84
CA SER A 82 -8.18 -3.57 -3.91
C SER A 82 -6.90 -2.80 -3.64
N PHE A 83 -6.01 -2.82 -4.61
CA PHE A 83 -4.87 -1.93 -4.66
C PHE A 83 -5.20 -0.81 -5.64
N SER A 84 -5.89 0.21 -5.09
CA SER A 84 -6.44 1.32 -5.87
C SER A 84 -5.36 2.38 -6.09
N ILE A 85 -4.54 2.18 -7.11
CA ILE A 85 -3.44 3.04 -7.53
C ILE A 85 -3.55 3.36 -9.02
N ASP A 86 -2.68 4.24 -9.51
CA ASP A 86 -2.55 4.52 -10.95
C ASP A 86 -2.26 3.21 -11.72
N GLN A 87 -3.04 2.96 -12.77
CA GLN A 87 -2.93 1.75 -13.59
C GLN A 87 -1.55 1.62 -14.25
N ARG A 88 -0.91 2.74 -14.60
CA ARG A 88 0.44 2.77 -15.19
C ARG A 88 1.48 2.17 -14.24
N VAL A 89 1.31 2.40 -12.95
CA VAL A 89 2.18 1.82 -11.90
C VAL A 89 1.89 0.33 -11.73
N GLY A 90 0.61 -0.07 -11.69
CA GLY A 90 0.21 -1.48 -11.57
C GLY A 90 0.73 -2.35 -12.73
N GLN A 91 0.74 -1.82 -13.96
CA GLN A 91 1.23 -2.52 -15.15
C GLN A 91 2.72 -2.86 -15.09
N LYS A 92 3.53 -2.09 -14.35
CA LYS A 92 4.97 -2.33 -14.20
C LYS A 92 5.30 -3.44 -13.20
N VAL A 93 4.36 -3.79 -12.31
CA VAL A 93 4.58 -4.79 -11.26
C VAL A 93 4.22 -6.19 -11.75
N ALA A 94 5.22 -7.05 -11.89
CA ALA A 94 5.00 -8.45 -12.27
C ALA A 94 4.06 -9.17 -11.29
N GLY A 95 2.99 -9.77 -11.80
CA GLY A 95 1.99 -10.47 -11.00
C GLY A 95 1.07 -9.55 -10.20
N PHE A 96 0.91 -8.28 -10.58
CA PHE A 96 0.12 -7.28 -9.86
C PHE A 96 -1.30 -7.75 -9.52
N LEU A 97 -1.98 -8.42 -10.44
CA LEU A 97 -3.36 -8.91 -10.20
C LEU A 97 -3.44 -9.96 -9.08
N HIS A 98 -2.35 -10.69 -8.83
CA HIS A 98 -2.28 -11.66 -7.73
C HIS A 98 -2.03 -11.00 -6.36
N TYR A 99 -1.72 -9.70 -6.32
CA TYR A 99 -1.56 -8.99 -5.05
C TYR A 99 -2.84 -8.92 -4.21
N GLU A 100 -3.98 -9.22 -4.81
CA GLU A 100 -5.23 -9.45 -4.09
C GLU A 100 -5.13 -10.63 -3.10
N GLU A 101 -4.20 -11.56 -3.28
CA GLU A 101 -3.91 -12.65 -2.34
C GLU A 101 -3.22 -12.18 -1.03
N ARG A 102 -2.68 -10.96 -0.99
CA ARG A 102 -2.01 -10.42 0.20
C ARG A 102 -2.92 -10.31 1.43
N LEU A 103 -4.23 -10.24 1.27
CA LEU A 103 -5.16 -10.21 2.39
C LEU A 103 -5.74 -11.59 2.75
N LEU A 104 -5.26 -12.69 2.13
CA LEU A 104 -5.74 -14.05 2.42
C LEU A 104 -5.44 -14.50 3.86
N PHE A 105 -4.50 -13.88 4.57
CA PHE A 105 -4.37 -14.08 6.01
C PHE A 105 -5.68 -13.81 6.77
N SER A 106 -6.60 -13.02 6.20
CA SER A 106 -7.92 -12.77 6.79
C SER A 106 -8.75 -14.05 6.94
N LEU A 107 -8.49 -15.09 6.13
CA LEU A 107 -9.16 -16.38 6.26
C LEU A 107 -8.87 -17.03 7.62
N ILE A 108 -7.70 -16.75 8.23
CA ILE A 108 -7.34 -17.28 9.54
C ILE A 108 -8.30 -16.76 10.63
N ARG A 109 -8.98 -15.63 10.41
CA ARG A 109 -10.03 -15.12 11.33
C ARG A 109 -11.24 -16.04 11.41
N LEU A 110 -11.43 -16.96 10.46
CA LEU A 110 -12.48 -18.00 10.51
C LEU A 110 -12.25 -19.02 11.63
N ARG A 111 -11.12 -18.96 12.36
CA ARG A 111 -10.93 -19.67 13.63
C ARG A 111 -12.00 -19.30 14.67
N HIS A 112 -12.54 -18.07 14.59
CA HIS A 112 -13.64 -17.62 15.44
C HIS A 112 -14.98 -18.14 14.90
N PRO A 113 -15.74 -18.94 15.66
CA PRO A 113 -16.90 -19.68 15.13
C PRO A 113 -18.04 -18.84 14.61
N LYS A 114 -18.14 -17.58 15.05
CA LYS A 114 -19.23 -16.66 14.67
C LYS A 114 -18.85 -15.73 13.52
N THR A 115 -17.55 -15.57 13.24
CA THR A 115 -17.05 -14.71 12.15
C THR A 115 -17.41 -15.31 10.80
N ARG A 116 -17.96 -14.50 9.91
CA ARG A 116 -18.16 -14.82 8.50
C ARG A 116 -17.28 -13.93 7.64
N LEU A 117 -16.82 -14.45 6.51
CA LEU A 117 -15.90 -13.70 5.65
C LEU A 117 -16.41 -13.76 4.20
N ILE A 118 -16.51 -12.58 3.58
CA ILE A 118 -16.79 -12.41 2.17
C ILE A 118 -15.53 -11.84 1.53
N TYR A 119 -14.92 -12.58 0.61
CA TYR A 119 -13.69 -12.20 -0.05
C TYR A 119 -13.93 -12.01 -1.54
N VAL A 120 -13.62 -10.83 -2.08
CA VAL A 120 -13.86 -10.49 -3.49
C VAL A 120 -12.54 -10.32 -4.21
N THR A 121 -12.40 -10.93 -5.39
CA THR A 121 -11.19 -10.83 -6.22
C THR A 121 -11.52 -10.50 -7.67
N ALA A 122 -10.52 -10.07 -8.42
CA ALA A 122 -10.65 -9.82 -9.87
C ALA A 122 -10.86 -11.14 -10.63
N GLN A 123 -10.06 -12.16 -10.29
CA GLN A 123 -10.14 -13.51 -10.86
C GLN A 123 -10.43 -14.55 -9.78
N PRO A 124 -11.00 -15.71 -10.13
CA PRO A 124 -11.18 -16.80 -9.19
C PRO A 124 -9.85 -17.24 -8.58
N LEU A 125 -9.82 -17.38 -7.26
CA LEU A 125 -8.68 -17.97 -6.57
C LEU A 125 -8.65 -19.48 -6.80
N ALA A 126 -7.46 -20.05 -6.98
CA ALA A 126 -7.28 -21.47 -7.08
C ALA A 126 -7.79 -22.17 -5.80
N ARG A 127 -8.52 -23.26 -5.97
CA ARG A 127 -9.11 -24.00 -4.82
C ARG A 127 -8.04 -24.42 -3.82
N MET A 128 -6.90 -24.90 -4.31
CA MET A 128 -5.77 -25.32 -3.47
C MET A 128 -5.22 -24.19 -2.58
N VAL A 129 -5.21 -22.95 -3.08
CA VAL A 129 -4.78 -21.76 -2.30
C VAL A 129 -5.74 -21.53 -1.13
N ILE A 130 -7.05 -21.66 -1.35
CA ILE A 130 -8.05 -21.51 -0.28
C ILE A 130 -7.95 -22.65 0.72
N ASP A 131 -7.85 -23.89 0.24
CA ASP A 131 -7.73 -25.07 1.10
C ASP A 131 -6.46 -25.00 1.96
N TYR A 132 -5.34 -24.51 1.40
CA TYR A 132 -4.10 -24.27 2.14
C TYR A 132 -4.33 -23.32 3.33
N TYR A 133 -4.96 -22.15 3.11
CA TYR A 133 -5.22 -21.21 4.21
C TYR A 133 -6.22 -21.77 5.23
N LEU A 134 -7.23 -22.52 4.82
CA LEU A 134 -8.19 -23.13 5.74
C LEU A 134 -7.59 -24.29 6.55
N GLN A 135 -6.53 -24.94 6.05
CA GLN A 135 -5.77 -25.95 6.81
C GLN A 135 -4.86 -25.34 7.88
N LEU A 136 -4.52 -24.06 7.78
CA LEU A 136 -3.77 -23.34 8.82
C LEU A 136 -4.58 -23.07 10.10
N LEU A 137 -5.90 -23.30 10.08
CA LEU A 137 -6.80 -23.02 11.21
C LEU A 137 -6.65 -24.07 12.32
N PRO A 138 -6.09 -23.74 13.49
CA PRO A 138 -5.97 -24.72 14.57
C PRO A 138 -7.34 -24.99 15.21
N GLY A 139 -7.69 -26.28 15.35
CA GLY A 139 -8.85 -26.73 16.13
C GLY A 139 -10.23 -26.49 15.48
N ILE A 140 -10.31 -26.00 14.25
CA ILE A 140 -11.57 -25.77 13.54
C ILE A 140 -11.68 -26.75 12.37
N PRO A 141 -12.78 -27.52 12.27
CA PRO A 141 -13.01 -28.38 11.11
C PRO A 141 -13.09 -27.54 9.82
N PHE A 142 -12.38 -28.00 8.79
CA PHE A 142 -12.35 -27.36 7.47
C PHE A 142 -13.74 -27.01 6.94
N SER A 143 -14.68 -27.96 6.98
CA SER A 143 -16.06 -27.75 6.50
C SER A 143 -16.77 -26.61 7.23
N HIS A 144 -16.55 -26.50 8.55
CA HIS A 144 -17.15 -25.44 9.36
C HIS A 144 -16.61 -24.06 8.99
N ALA A 145 -15.30 -23.93 8.76
CA ALA A 145 -14.70 -22.67 8.29
C ALA A 145 -15.16 -22.34 6.87
N ASN A 146 -15.14 -23.34 5.97
CA ASN A 146 -15.55 -23.16 4.57
C ASN A 146 -17.01 -22.70 4.42
N ASN A 147 -17.94 -23.18 5.28
CA ASN A 147 -19.34 -22.76 5.25
C ASN A 147 -19.57 -21.29 5.65
N ARG A 148 -18.58 -20.66 6.26
CA ARG A 148 -18.61 -19.23 6.67
C ARG A 148 -17.76 -18.34 5.76
N LEU A 149 -17.21 -18.89 4.69
CA LEU A 149 -16.44 -18.21 3.67
C LEU A 149 -17.26 -18.11 2.37
N LEU A 150 -17.47 -16.89 1.90
CA LEU A 150 -18.05 -16.62 0.58
C LEU A 150 -16.99 -15.99 -0.32
N LEU A 151 -16.64 -16.67 -1.40
CA LEU A 151 -15.72 -16.16 -2.42
C LEU A 151 -16.52 -15.62 -3.60
N LEU A 152 -16.23 -14.39 -3.99
CA LEU A 152 -16.86 -13.72 -5.14
C LEU A 152 -15.77 -13.19 -6.07
N THR A 153 -16.10 -13.08 -7.36
CA THR A 153 -15.16 -12.58 -8.36
C THR A 153 -15.82 -11.70 -9.40
N THR A 154 -15.08 -10.73 -9.92
CA THR A 154 -15.53 -9.87 -11.00
C THR A 154 -15.33 -10.50 -12.38
N HIS A 155 -14.50 -11.54 -12.51
CA HIS A 155 -14.05 -12.15 -13.77
C HIS A 155 -13.46 -11.11 -14.75
N ASP A 156 -12.67 -10.17 -14.22
CA ASP A 156 -12.09 -9.07 -14.98
C ASP A 156 -10.60 -8.95 -14.66
N ASN A 157 -9.76 -9.24 -15.64
CA ASN A 157 -8.29 -9.21 -15.53
C ASN A 157 -7.66 -7.90 -16.00
N SER A 158 -8.45 -6.84 -16.24
CA SER A 158 -7.92 -5.51 -16.53
C SER A 158 -7.12 -4.97 -15.34
N PHE A 159 -6.29 -3.95 -15.57
CA PHE A 159 -5.53 -3.29 -14.51
C PHE A 159 -6.33 -2.22 -13.74
N GLN A 160 -7.64 -2.11 -13.98
CA GLN A 160 -8.50 -1.26 -13.18
C GLN A 160 -8.50 -1.72 -11.70
N PRO A 161 -8.65 -0.79 -10.73
CA PRO A 161 -8.82 -1.15 -9.33
C PRO A 161 -9.98 -2.12 -9.12
N LEU A 162 -9.80 -3.13 -8.27
CA LEU A 162 -10.84 -4.13 -7.98
C LEU A 162 -12.15 -3.48 -7.53
N THR A 163 -12.07 -2.45 -6.68
CA THR A 163 -13.25 -1.74 -6.20
C THR A 163 -14.02 -1.08 -7.34
N GLN A 164 -13.34 -0.52 -8.34
CA GLN A 164 -13.99 0.02 -9.54
C GLN A 164 -14.70 -1.10 -10.31
N LYS A 165 -14.05 -2.25 -10.52
CA LYS A 165 -14.66 -3.41 -11.17
C LYS A 165 -15.94 -3.89 -10.45
N ILE A 166 -15.94 -3.85 -9.10
CA ILE A 166 -17.13 -4.19 -8.31
C ILE A 166 -18.24 -3.16 -8.54
N LEU A 167 -17.94 -1.86 -8.45
CA LEU A 167 -18.91 -0.78 -8.62
C LEU A 167 -19.57 -0.77 -10.00
N GLU A 168 -18.85 -1.17 -11.05
CA GLU A 168 -19.37 -1.31 -12.41
C GLU A 168 -20.29 -2.52 -12.59
N ARG A 169 -20.50 -3.35 -11.55
CA ARG A 169 -21.30 -4.58 -11.56
C ARG A 169 -22.43 -4.54 -10.53
N PRO A 170 -23.55 -3.84 -10.78
CA PRO A 170 -24.63 -3.66 -9.80
C PRO A 170 -25.18 -4.97 -9.24
N ARG A 171 -25.23 -6.05 -10.05
CA ARG A 171 -25.66 -7.38 -9.58
C ARG A 171 -24.68 -8.01 -8.59
N LEU A 172 -23.38 -7.74 -8.73
CA LEU A 172 -22.37 -8.20 -7.77
C LEU A 172 -22.50 -7.42 -6.46
N VAL A 173 -22.66 -6.09 -6.53
CA VAL A 173 -22.91 -5.23 -5.36
C VAL A 173 -24.14 -5.73 -4.59
N GLU A 174 -25.24 -6.02 -5.31
CA GLU A 174 -26.46 -6.54 -4.67
C GLU A 174 -26.25 -7.92 -4.05
N ARG A 175 -25.51 -8.83 -4.68
CA ARG A 175 -25.14 -10.14 -4.12
C ARG A 175 -24.30 -9.99 -2.84
N ILE A 176 -23.36 -9.07 -2.81
CA ILE A 176 -22.57 -8.76 -1.61
C ILE A 176 -23.49 -8.25 -0.50
N ARG A 177 -24.39 -7.30 -0.81
CA ARG A 177 -25.34 -6.72 0.15
C ARG A 177 -26.24 -7.78 0.78
N GLN A 178 -26.77 -8.72 -0.02
CA GLN A 178 -27.62 -9.81 0.45
C GLN A 178 -26.87 -10.84 1.32
N ALA A 179 -25.57 -10.99 1.11
CA ALA A 179 -24.76 -11.91 1.90
C ALA A 179 -24.41 -11.36 3.29
N LEU A 180 -24.40 -10.03 3.47
CA LEU A 180 -24.01 -9.34 4.70
C LEU A 180 -25.17 -9.30 5.71
N ARG A 181 -24.85 -9.50 7.00
CA ARG A 181 -25.76 -9.20 8.12
C ARG A 181 -25.74 -7.72 8.41
N ARG A 182 -26.88 -7.07 8.25
CA ARG A 182 -27.05 -5.61 8.13
C ARG A 182 -26.33 -4.77 9.19
N ASP A 183 -26.40 -5.15 10.46
CA ASP A 183 -25.85 -4.36 11.58
C ASP A 183 -24.59 -4.98 12.20
N ARG A 184 -24.06 -6.01 11.54
CA ARG A 184 -22.89 -6.77 12.01
C ARG A 184 -21.90 -7.00 10.88
N ALA A 185 -21.62 -5.95 10.11
CA ALA A 185 -20.70 -6.04 9.01
C ALA A 185 -19.82 -4.80 8.92
N TYR A 186 -18.59 -4.98 8.46
CA TYR A 186 -17.70 -3.90 8.08
C TYR A 186 -16.81 -4.35 6.90
N MET A 187 -16.32 -3.36 6.14
CA MET A 187 -15.44 -3.60 5.02
C MET A 187 -13.98 -3.30 5.38
N VAL A 188 -13.07 -4.11 4.90
CA VAL A 188 -11.62 -3.87 4.93
C VAL A 188 -11.07 -3.88 3.51
N CYS A 189 -10.05 -3.04 3.24
CA CYS A 189 -9.37 -2.97 1.96
C CYS A 189 -7.85 -2.91 2.16
N PHE A 190 -7.07 -2.93 1.07
CA PHE A 190 -5.63 -2.75 1.13
C PHE A 190 -5.29 -1.26 1.31
N ASN A 191 -5.77 -0.40 0.43
CA ASN A 191 -5.73 1.05 0.55
C ASN A 191 -7.11 1.65 0.29
N SER A 192 -7.38 2.82 0.85
CA SER A 192 -8.67 3.50 0.76
C SER A 192 -8.59 4.70 -0.19
N THR A 193 -9.54 4.77 -1.10
CA THR A 193 -9.76 5.90 -2.02
C THR A 193 -11.26 6.25 -2.05
N ASN A 194 -11.63 7.19 -2.89
CA ASN A 194 -13.05 7.50 -3.12
C ASN A 194 -13.85 6.30 -3.67
N LEU A 195 -13.18 5.31 -4.30
CA LEU A 195 -13.83 4.08 -4.76
C LEU A 195 -14.30 3.22 -3.60
N GLU A 196 -13.44 3.00 -2.60
CA GLU A 196 -13.76 2.22 -1.40
C GLU A 196 -14.83 2.94 -0.55
N ARG A 197 -14.79 4.29 -0.47
CA ARG A 197 -15.85 5.09 0.16
C ARG A 197 -17.19 4.89 -0.57
N GLU A 198 -17.21 4.97 -1.89
CA GLU A 198 -18.43 4.79 -2.68
C GLU A 198 -19.01 3.38 -2.50
N LEU A 199 -18.17 2.35 -2.49
CA LEU A 199 -18.62 0.98 -2.24
C LEU A 199 -19.20 0.81 -0.84
N SER A 200 -18.56 1.38 0.19
CA SER A 200 -19.06 1.41 1.56
C SER A 200 -20.45 2.06 1.64
N LEU A 201 -20.64 3.19 0.97
CA LEU A 201 -21.93 3.89 0.90
C LEU A 201 -23.00 3.04 0.19
N GLN A 202 -22.66 2.43 -0.95
CA GLN A 202 -23.62 1.59 -1.68
C GLN A 202 -24.01 0.33 -0.92
N LEU A 203 -23.11 -0.27 -0.15
CA LEU A 203 -23.37 -1.43 0.69
C LEU A 203 -24.01 -1.07 2.04
N ASP A 204 -23.98 0.19 2.43
CA ASP A 204 -24.44 0.70 3.72
C ASP A 204 -23.75 0.06 4.94
N ILE A 205 -22.44 -0.18 4.83
CA ILE A 205 -21.58 -0.73 5.90
C ILE A 205 -20.36 0.16 6.13
N PRO A 206 -19.84 0.25 7.36
CA PRO A 206 -18.65 1.04 7.64
C PRO A 206 -17.40 0.50 6.95
N LEU A 207 -16.49 1.41 6.58
CA LEU A 207 -15.18 1.10 6.02
C LEU A 207 -14.12 1.21 7.10
N PHE A 208 -13.46 0.10 7.43
CA PHE A 208 -12.35 0.08 8.34
C PHE A 208 -11.03 0.30 7.57
N ALA A 209 -10.76 1.54 7.27
CA ALA A 209 -9.56 2.06 6.64
C ALA A 209 -9.47 3.57 6.87
N CYS A 210 -8.29 4.15 6.65
CA CYS A 210 -8.11 5.60 6.71
C CYS A 210 -9.04 6.32 5.72
N SER A 211 -9.65 7.43 6.14
CA SER A 211 -10.53 8.21 5.26
C SER A 211 -9.76 8.73 4.04
N PRO A 212 -10.35 8.66 2.83
CA PRO A 212 -9.75 9.26 1.64
C PRO A 212 -9.46 10.76 1.76
N ASP A 213 -10.16 11.48 2.62
CA ASP A 213 -9.91 12.91 2.88
C ASP A 213 -8.56 13.16 3.59
N LEU A 214 -7.93 12.12 4.12
CA LEU A 214 -6.65 12.17 4.84
C LEU A 214 -5.47 11.67 4.02
N LEU A 215 -5.66 11.30 2.75
CA LEU A 215 -4.61 10.76 1.89
C LEU A 215 -3.39 11.69 1.77
N TYR A 216 -3.61 12.99 1.87
CA TYR A 216 -2.52 13.97 1.89
C TYR A 216 -1.43 13.63 2.93
N TRP A 217 -1.81 13.19 4.13
CA TRP A 217 -0.87 12.88 5.21
C TRP A 217 0.00 11.64 4.92
N GLY A 218 -0.39 10.83 3.96
CA GLY A 218 0.40 9.72 3.40
C GLY A 218 1.20 10.08 2.15
N SER A 219 1.17 11.34 1.68
CA SER A 219 2.04 11.83 0.61
C SER A 219 3.42 12.22 1.15
N LYS A 220 4.40 12.42 0.26
CA LYS A 220 5.75 12.83 0.67
C LYS A 220 5.75 14.19 1.40
N SER A 221 4.99 15.16 0.87
CA SER A 221 4.86 16.49 1.50
C SER A 221 4.09 16.44 2.81
N GLY A 222 2.97 15.71 2.87
CA GLY A 222 2.20 15.54 4.10
C GLY A 222 2.99 14.81 5.19
N SER A 223 3.78 13.80 4.83
CA SER A 223 4.70 13.12 5.75
C SER A 223 5.68 14.10 6.40
N ARG A 224 6.31 14.97 5.60
CA ARG A 224 7.24 15.99 6.09
C ARG A 224 6.59 16.98 7.06
N GLU A 225 5.35 17.38 6.79
CA GLU A 225 4.59 18.24 7.72
C GLU A 225 4.35 17.54 9.07
N ILE A 226 3.96 16.25 9.06
CA ILE A 226 3.80 15.45 10.28
C ILE A 226 5.13 15.35 11.04
N PHE A 227 6.24 15.06 10.34
CA PHE A 227 7.56 14.95 10.95
C PHE A 227 8.00 16.28 11.59
N SER A 228 7.80 17.39 10.90
CA SER A 228 8.09 18.72 11.42
C SER A 228 7.23 19.07 12.63
N GLN A 229 5.92 18.80 12.56
CA GLN A 229 4.97 19.01 13.67
C GLN A 229 5.36 18.21 14.91
N GLY A 230 5.84 16.97 14.73
CA GLY A 230 6.26 16.09 15.81
C GLY A 230 7.71 16.28 16.26
N ASN A 231 8.49 17.17 15.66
CA ASN A 231 9.96 17.23 15.83
C ASN A 231 10.60 15.83 15.65
N ILE A 232 10.14 15.09 14.65
CA ILE A 232 10.70 13.81 14.24
C ILE A 232 11.91 14.08 13.36
N PRO A 233 13.07 13.45 13.61
CA PRO A 233 14.23 13.60 12.73
C PRO A 233 13.89 13.16 11.30
N HIS A 234 14.16 14.01 10.32
CA HIS A 234 13.96 13.77 8.89
C HIS A 234 14.91 14.62 8.04
N PRO A 235 15.20 14.27 6.79
CA PRO A 235 16.06 15.04 5.92
C PRO A 235 15.53 16.46 5.72
N ASP A 236 16.44 17.46 5.68
CA ASP A 236 16.06 18.80 5.20
C ASP A 236 15.59 18.73 3.75
N GLY A 237 14.65 19.56 3.38
CA GLY A 237 14.09 19.55 2.03
C GLY A 237 13.02 20.62 1.82
N SER A 238 12.26 20.45 0.74
CA SER A 238 11.24 21.41 0.31
C SER A 238 9.84 21.03 0.78
N LEU A 239 8.92 21.98 0.62
CA LEU A 239 7.49 21.72 0.45
C LEU A 239 7.22 21.17 -0.96
N GLN A 240 5.94 20.82 -1.22
CA GLN A 240 5.52 20.36 -2.54
C GLN A 240 5.72 21.45 -3.59
N VAL A 241 6.28 21.06 -4.73
CA VAL A 241 6.41 21.86 -5.94
C VAL A 241 5.66 21.21 -7.09
N ASN A 242 5.11 22.01 -8.02
CA ASN A 242 4.35 21.50 -9.16
C ASN A 242 4.94 21.96 -10.50
N THR A 243 6.04 22.70 -10.49
CA THR A 243 6.74 23.13 -11.70
C THR A 243 8.24 22.86 -11.60
N VAL A 244 8.89 22.65 -12.73
CA VAL A 244 10.36 22.51 -12.82
C VAL A 244 11.06 23.75 -12.28
N LYS A 245 10.49 24.94 -12.49
CA LYS A 245 11.04 26.20 -11.99
C LYS A 245 11.06 26.24 -10.46
N ASP A 246 9.95 25.84 -9.82
CA ASP A 246 9.85 25.78 -8.36
C ASP A 246 10.76 24.68 -7.80
N LEU A 247 10.87 23.53 -8.48
CA LEU A 247 11.83 22.49 -8.13
C LEU A 247 13.27 23.01 -8.10
N LEU A 248 13.68 23.74 -9.15
CA LEU A 248 15.02 24.33 -9.22
C LEU A 248 15.25 25.38 -8.12
N TYR A 249 14.24 26.19 -7.81
CA TYR A 249 14.30 27.17 -6.74
C TYR A 249 14.49 26.50 -5.38
N GLU A 250 13.70 25.49 -5.07
CA GLU A 250 13.77 24.76 -3.81
C GLU A 250 15.08 23.95 -3.68
N ALA A 251 15.54 23.32 -4.76
CA ALA A 251 16.82 22.62 -4.80
C ALA A 251 18.01 23.59 -4.59
N ALA A 252 17.97 24.77 -5.23
CA ALA A 252 18.99 25.80 -5.04
C ALA A 252 18.97 26.38 -3.62
N SER A 253 17.79 26.56 -3.04
CA SER A 253 17.60 26.99 -1.66
C SER A 253 18.13 25.97 -0.66
N LEU A 254 17.86 24.67 -0.88
CA LEU A 254 18.41 23.59 -0.07
C LEU A 254 19.93 23.54 -0.17
N TRP A 255 20.49 23.65 -1.38
CA TRP A 255 21.95 23.71 -1.58
C TRP A 255 22.59 24.93 -0.93
N SER A 256 21.90 26.09 -0.91
CA SER A 256 22.36 27.29 -0.21
C SER A 256 22.42 27.11 1.31
N ARG A 257 21.41 26.41 1.89
CA ARG A 257 21.41 26.09 3.33
C ARG A 257 22.47 25.05 3.72
N GLN A 258 22.78 24.15 2.79
CA GLN A 258 23.73 23.04 3.00
C GLN A 258 24.78 23.02 1.86
N PRO A 259 25.76 23.91 1.85
CA PRO A 259 26.75 24.02 0.76
C PRO A 259 27.60 22.76 0.56
N GLN A 260 27.76 21.92 1.59
CA GLN A 260 28.51 20.65 1.57
C GLN A 260 27.73 19.49 1.01
N LEU A 261 26.45 19.68 0.64
CA LEU A 261 25.58 18.63 0.16
C LEU A 261 26.12 18.01 -1.14
N LYS A 262 26.26 16.69 -1.16
CA LYS A 262 26.82 15.95 -2.31
C LYS A 262 25.73 15.48 -3.27
N ARG A 263 24.56 15.14 -2.77
CA ARG A 263 23.43 14.63 -3.55
C ARG A 263 22.10 15.12 -2.98
N MET A 264 21.09 15.22 -3.82
CA MET A 264 19.69 15.42 -3.45
C MET A 264 18.83 14.31 -4.00
N VAL A 265 17.70 14.05 -3.38
CA VAL A 265 16.66 13.16 -3.91
C VAL A 265 15.46 14.02 -4.29
N VAL A 266 15.03 13.91 -5.54
CA VAL A 266 13.75 14.45 -6.01
C VAL A 266 12.75 13.30 -5.98
N LYS A 267 11.63 13.50 -5.29
CA LYS A 267 10.59 12.47 -5.11
C LYS A 267 9.26 13.01 -5.64
N LEU A 268 8.60 12.26 -6.51
CA LEU A 268 7.21 12.56 -6.84
C LEU A 268 6.35 12.45 -5.58
N ASN A 269 5.43 13.37 -5.38
CA ASN A 269 4.65 13.48 -4.16
C ASN A 269 3.78 12.22 -3.90
N GLU A 270 3.28 11.62 -4.97
CA GLU A 270 2.60 10.32 -4.95
C GLU A 270 3.40 9.30 -5.76
N GLY A 271 3.86 8.23 -5.13
CA GLY A 271 4.64 7.17 -5.78
C GLY A 271 4.65 5.91 -4.92
N LEU A 272 5.01 4.78 -5.53
CA LEU A 272 5.11 3.48 -4.89
C LEU A 272 6.55 2.98 -4.93
N SER A 273 7.01 2.43 -3.81
CA SER A 273 8.22 1.61 -3.74
C SER A 273 9.48 2.25 -4.35
N GLY A 274 9.65 3.57 -4.21
CA GLY A 274 10.82 4.29 -4.74
C GLY A 274 10.78 4.61 -6.24
N GLU A 275 9.85 4.07 -7.02
CA GLU A 275 9.81 4.30 -8.48
C GLU A 275 9.64 5.78 -8.89
N GLY A 276 9.09 6.61 -8.02
CA GLY A 276 8.98 8.05 -8.21
C GLY A 276 10.19 8.85 -7.72
N ASN A 277 11.34 8.22 -7.47
CA ASN A 277 12.54 8.87 -6.95
C ASN A 277 13.60 9.05 -8.04
N ALA A 278 14.30 10.18 -7.98
CA ALA A 278 15.46 10.46 -8.81
C ALA A 278 16.56 11.13 -7.96
N VAL A 279 17.81 10.74 -8.16
CA VAL A 279 18.97 11.30 -7.45
C VAL A 279 19.64 12.36 -8.32
N LEU A 280 19.78 13.55 -7.78
CA LEU A 280 20.53 14.67 -8.37
C LEU A 280 21.92 14.74 -7.72
N ASP A 281 22.96 14.46 -8.52
CA ASP A 281 24.36 14.48 -8.06
C ASP A 281 24.96 15.89 -8.18
N LEU A 282 25.41 16.43 -7.06
CA LEU A 282 26.02 17.76 -6.98
C LEU A 282 27.56 17.71 -6.98
N ARG A 283 28.18 16.54 -6.83
CA ARG A 283 29.65 16.39 -6.75
C ARG A 283 30.37 16.99 -7.96
N PRO A 284 29.89 16.79 -9.23
CA PRO A 284 30.51 17.42 -10.38
C PRO A 284 30.49 18.95 -10.36
N LEU A 285 29.55 19.56 -9.64
CA LEU A 285 29.44 21.03 -9.51
C LEU A 285 30.41 21.58 -8.47
N GLY A 286 30.64 20.87 -7.36
CA GLY A 286 31.55 21.25 -6.29
C GLY A 286 33.03 21.28 -6.72
N GLU A 287 33.39 20.55 -7.77
CA GLU A 287 34.73 20.57 -8.36
C GLU A 287 35.00 21.83 -9.24
N ILE A 288 33.94 22.47 -9.72
CA ILE A 288 34.01 23.55 -10.72
C ILE A 288 33.88 24.93 -10.09
N VAL A 289 33.21 25.07 -8.95
CA VAL A 289 32.83 26.36 -8.37
C VAL A 289 32.94 26.34 -6.85
N ASP A 290 33.45 27.45 -6.28
CA ASP A 290 33.37 27.68 -4.84
C ASP A 290 31.91 27.92 -4.43
N ASN A 291 31.32 26.90 -3.79
CA ASN A 291 29.91 26.88 -3.39
C ASN A 291 29.52 28.06 -2.48
N ASN A 292 30.45 28.69 -1.76
CA ASN A 292 30.14 29.79 -0.84
C ASN A 292 29.93 31.13 -1.55
N SER A 293 30.34 31.25 -2.82
CA SER A 293 30.26 32.49 -3.60
C SER A 293 29.04 32.59 -4.51
N LEU A 294 28.30 31.49 -4.72
CA LEU A 294 27.18 31.44 -5.65
C LEU A 294 25.91 32.08 -5.09
N ASP A 295 25.26 32.93 -5.88
CA ASP A 295 23.89 33.37 -5.61
C ASP A 295 22.84 32.30 -5.97
N LEU A 296 21.57 32.56 -5.60
CA LEU A 296 20.47 31.60 -5.83
C LEU A 296 20.21 31.33 -7.32
N SER A 297 20.30 32.37 -8.16
CA SER A 297 20.08 32.28 -9.60
C SER A 297 21.19 31.48 -10.30
N GLU A 298 22.43 31.68 -9.88
CA GLU A 298 23.58 30.91 -10.37
C GLU A 298 23.43 29.41 -10.02
N ARG A 299 23.02 29.10 -8.76
CA ARG A 299 22.73 27.73 -8.34
C ARG A 299 21.63 27.11 -9.18
N MET A 300 20.51 27.80 -9.41
CA MET A 300 19.42 27.33 -10.26
C MET A 300 19.92 27.01 -11.68
N ASN A 301 20.74 27.88 -12.28
CA ASN A 301 21.28 27.67 -13.62
C ASN A 301 22.23 26.46 -13.69
N LEU A 302 23.02 26.22 -12.65
CA LEU A 302 23.89 25.05 -12.56
C LEU A 302 23.10 23.76 -12.41
N LEU A 303 22.09 23.77 -11.53
CA LEU A 303 21.20 22.61 -11.31
C LEU A 303 20.40 22.27 -12.55
N ALA A 304 19.90 23.27 -13.29
CA ALA A 304 19.17 23.06 -14.54
C ALA A 304 19.95 22.23 -15.55
N LYS A 305 21.28 22.37 -15.62
CA LYS A 305 22.16 21.59 -16.50
C LYS A 305 22.42 20.16 -16.02
N GLN A 306 21.97 19.81 -14.83
CA GLN A 306 22.13 18.46 -14.27
C GLN A 306 20.82 17.64 -14.30
N LEU A 307 19.67 18.26 -14.61
CA LEU A 307 18.38 17.57 -14.57
C LEU A 307 18.32 16.36 -15.52
N ASP A 308 18.88 16.46 -16.72
CA ASP A 308 18.94 15.36 -17.68
C ASP A 308 19.90 14.22 -17.25
N LYS A 309 20.74 14.48 -16.24
CA LYS A 309 21.75 13.54 -15.73
C LYS A 309 21.32 12.90 -14.40
N MET A 310 20.11 13.18 -13.93
CA MET A 310 19.60 12.53 -12.72
C MET A 310 19.57 11.00 -12.89
N SER A 311 19.86 10.28 -11.81
CA SER A 311 19.72 8.84 -11.73
C SER A 311 18.28 8.51 -11.29
N PHE A 312 17.48 7.92 -12.18
CA PHE A 312 16.11 7.50 -11.91
C PHE A 312 16.09 6.08 -11.34
N GLN A 313 15.23 5.83 -10.35
CA GLN A 313 15.10 4.49 -9.75
C GLN A 313 14.33 3.52 -10.66
N ALA A 314 13.34 3.99 -11.41
CA ALA A 314 12.66 3.22 -12.44
C ALA A 314 13.53 3.19 -13.71
N SER A 315 13.80 2.00 -14.22
CA SER A 315 14.69 1.78 -15.40
C SER A 315 14.14 2.33 -16.71
N ASP A 316 12.83 2.55 -16.78
CA ASP A 316 12.11 3.09 -17.94
C ASP A 316 11.78 4.59 -17.81
N GLU A 317 12.27 5.25 -16.75
CA GLU A 317 12.05 6.67 -16.49
C GLU A 317 13.26 7.50 -17.01
N ASN A 318 12.95 8.71 -17.47
CA ASN A 318 13.93 9.71 -17.87
C ASN A 318 13.44 11.11 -17.48
N TRP A 319 14.27 12.14 -17.68
CA TRP A 319 13.89 13.50 -17.30
C TRP A 319 12.64 14.01 -18.02
N GLU A 320 12.45 13.68 -19.30
CA GLU A 320 11.31 14.13 -20.08
C GLU A 320 9.99 13.61 -19.48
N SER A 321 9.89 12.31 -19.24
CA SER A 321 8.71 11.70 -18.62
C SER A 321 8.54 12.12 -17.16
N PHE A 322 9.63 12.22 -16.40
CA PHE A 322 9.59 12.61 -14.99
C PHE A 322 9.13 14.05 -14.80
N SER A 323 9.57 14.99 -15.65
CA SER A 323 9.19 16.41 -15.58
C SER A 323 7.68 16.62 -15.81
N VAL A 324 7.05 15.84 -16.68
CA VAL A 324 5.58 15.86 -16.86
C VAL A 324 4.88 15.41 -15.60
N ARG A 325 5.37 14.37 -14.96
CA ARG A 325 4.79 13.84 -13.71
C ARG A 325 4.93 14.80 -12.52
N ILE A 326 5.95 15.68 -12.51
CA ILE A 326 6.04 16.77 -11.53
C ILE A 326 4.83 17.70 -11.61
N ALA A 327 4.38 18.03 -12.82
CA ALA A 327 3.20 18.88 -13.01
C ALA A 327 1.89 18.19 -12.62
N GLU A 328 1.81 16.87 -12.82
CA GLU A 328 0.61 16.06 -12.53
C GLU A 328 0.49 15.72 -11.03
N LEU A 329 1.58 15.30 -10.39
CA LEU A 329 1.59 14.69 -9.06
C LEU A 329 2.20 15.60 -8.00
N GLY A 330 2.93 16.64 -8.40
CA GLY A 330 3.83 17.36 -7.53
C GLY A 330 5.12 16.58 -7.24
N ALA A 331 6.10 17.28 -6.67
CA ALA A 331 7.34 16.69 -6.20
C ALA A 331 7.85 17.40 -4.95
N ILE A 332 8.79 16.78 -4.25
CA ILE A 332 9.64 17.40 -3.22
C ILE A 332 11.11 17.18 -3.56
N VAL A 333 11.98 17.99 -3.00
CA VAL A 333 13.43 17.74 -3.01
C VAL A 333 13.94 17.63 -1.58
N GLU A 334 14.80 16.66 -1.31
CA GLU A 334 15.37 16.38 0.01
C GLU A 334 16.88 16.18 -0.09
N ALA A 335 17.58 16.51 1.00
CA ALA A 335 18.97 16.13 1.16
C ALA A 335 19.11 14.61 1.15
N PHE A 336 20.05 14.10 0.34
CA PHE A 336 20.34 12.67 0.34
C PHE A 336 21.07 12.30 1.64
N ILE A 337 20.58 11.26 2.32
CA ILE A 337 21.19 10.77 3.55
C ILE A 337 22.45 9.98 3.18
N GLU A 338 23.61 10.53 3.48
CA GLU A 338 24.91 9.88 3.29
C GLU A 338 25.25 8.99 4.48
N GLY A 339 26.10 7.98 4.28
CA GLY A 339 26.61 7.09 5.32
C GLY A 339 27.19 5.82 4.73
N GLU A 340 28.22 5.26 5.39
CA GLU A 340 28.87 4.01 4.98
C GLU A 340 28.03 2.80 5.38
N GLU A 341 27.53 2.76 6.61
CA GLU A 341 26.64 1.71 7.11
C GLU A 341 25.21 2.28 7.24
N LYS A 342 24.33 1.85 6.34
CA LYS A 342 22.91 2.27 6.30
C LYS A 342 21.98 1.07 6.35
N ARG A 343 20.84 1.27 6.99
CA ARG A 343 19.71 0.34 7.03
C ARG A 343 18.41 1.09 6.75
N SER A 344 17.40 0.36 6.40
CA SER A 344 16.07 0.92 6.09
C SER A 344 15.01 0.30 7.01
N PRO A 345 14.99 0.67 8.30
CA PRO A 345 13.97 0.18 9.19
C PRO A 345 12.61 0.83 8.94
N SER A 346 11.56 0.12 9.36
CA SER A 346 10.20 0.65 9.36
C SER A 346 9.47 0.29 10.66
N VAL A 347 8.52 1.12 11.06
CA VAL A 347 7.59 0.85 12.16
C VAL A 347 6.17 0.77 11.61
N GLN A 348 5.40 -0.18 12.13
CA GLN A 348 3.99 -0.35 11.79
C GLN A 348 3.13 -0.04 13.00
N GLY A 349 2.15 0.82 12.81
CA GLY A 349 1.20 1.19 13.84
C GLY A 349 -0.24 0.93 13.41
N TYR A 350 -1.11 1.04 14.39
CA TYR A 350 -2.53 0.83 14.27
C TYR A 350 -3.28 1.84 15.13
N ILE A 351 -4.22 2.52 14.54
CA ILE A 351 -5.08 3.48 15.21
C ILE A 351 -6.49 2.90 15.24
N THR A 352 -7.04 2.70 16.44
CA THR A 352 -8.40 2.21 16.58
C THR A 352 -9.41 3.25 16.06
N PRO A 353 -10.65 2.87 15.72
CA PRO A 353 -11.70 3.83 15.42
C PRO A 353 -12.01 4.80 16.55
N THR A 354 -11.61 4.49 17.79
CA THR A 354 -11.74 5.34 18.97
C THR A 354 -10.54 6.29 19.17
N GLY A 355 -9.51 6.18 18.32
CA GLY A 355 -8.33 7.07 18.35
C GLY A 355 -7.16 6.56 19.22
N GLU A 356 -7.24 5.36 19.77
CA GLU A 356 -6.12 4.74 20.50
C GLU A 356 -5.02 4.29 19.52
N VAL A 357 -3.77 4.63 19.83
CA VAL A 357 -2.61 4.31 18.98
C VAL A 357 -1.85 3.14 19.58
N ASN A 358 -1.59 2.14 18.73
CA ASN A 358 -0.85 0.95 19.10
C ASN A 358 0.28 0.69 18.11
N ILE A 359 1.50 0.46 18.60
CA ILE A 359 2.57 -0.06 17.76
C ILE A 359 2.39 -1.57 17.63
N LEU A 360 2.55 -2.05 16.41
CA LEU A 360 2.36 -3.46 16.07
C LEU A 360 3.67 -4.19 15.85
N SER A 361 4.63 -3.55 15.19
CA SER A 361 5.88 -4.19 14.80
C SER A 361 6.90 -3.18 14.30
N THR A 362 8.16 -3.57 14.37
CA THR A 362 9.29 -2.91 13.72
C THR A 362 9.98 -3.89 12.79
N HIS A 363 10.55 -3.42 11.69
CA HIS A 363 11.18 -4.28 10.68
C HIS A 363 12.45 -3.64 10.14
N ASP A 364 13.40 -4.47 9.73
CA ASP A 364 14.46 -4.08 8.81
C ASP A 364 14.08 -4.52 7.41
N GLN A 365 13.91 -3.55 6.50
CA GLN A 365 13.53 -3.83 5.11
C GLN A 365 14.72 -4.39 4.33
N ILE A 366 14.44 -5.40 3.51
CA ILE A 366 15.35 -5.90 2.50
C ILE A 366 15.04 -5.13 1.22
N LEU A 367 15.99 -4.32 0.78
CA LEU A 367 15.84 -3.47 -0.39
C LEU A 367 16.73 -3.95 -1.54
N GLY A 368 16.28 -3.71 -2.76
CA GLY A 368 17.00 -3.98 -4.00
C GLY A 368 16.85 -2.85 -5.00
N GLY A 369 17.17 -3.12 -6.27
CA GLY A 369 17.21 -2.12 -7.33
C GLY A 369 18.54 -1.36 -7.40
N PRO A 370 18.71 -0.40 -8.34
CA PRO A 370 19.98 0.27 -8.62
C PRO A 370 20.61 0.96 -7.41
N ASP A 371 19.81 1.65 -6.60
CA ASP A 371 20.26 2.37 -5.40
C ASP A 371 19.64 1.81 -4.10
N GLY A 372 19.15 0.57 -4.11
CA GLY A 372 18.60 -0.09 -2.94
C GLY A 372 17.34 0.59 -2.40
N GLN A 373 16.39 0.99 -3.26
CA GLN A 373 15.16 1.67 -2.85
C GLN A 373 13.89 0.85 -3.15
N ILE A 374 14.01 -0.34 -3.78
CA ILE A 374 12.87 -1.21 -4.10
C ILE A 374 12.68 -2.22 -2.98
N TYR A 375 11.50 -2.26 -2.37
CA TYR A 375 11.16 -3.23 -1.33
C TYR A 375 11.10 -4.65 -1.88
N LEU A 376 11.88 -5.55 -1.32
CA LEU A 376 11.92 -6.99 -1.64
C LEU A 376 11.39 -7.87 -0.50
N GLY A 377 11.45 -7.39 0.73
CA GLY A 377 11.06 -8.16 1.90
C GLY A 377 11.50 -7.48 3.20
N CYS A 378 11.40 -8.21 4.32
CA CYS A 378 11.79 -7.69 5.62
C CYS A 378 12.20 -8.78 6.59
N HIS A 379 13.02 -8.37 7.57
CA HIS A 379 13.29 -9.07 8.82
C HIS A 379 12.41 -8.51 9.92
N PHE A 380 11.92 -9.35 10.80
CA PHE A 380 11.19 -8.98 12.01
C PHE A 380 11.82 -9.66 13.23
N PRO A 381 11.97 -8.96 14.36
CA PRO A 381 11.85 -7.51 14.51
C PRO A 381 13.02 -6.74 13.88
N ALA A 382 12.97 -5.42 13.90
CA ALA A 382 14.12 -4.59 13.57
C ALA A 382 15.26 -4.79 14.60
N ASP A 383 16.47 -4.37 14.23
CA ASP A 383 17.69 -4.51 15.03
C ASP A 383 17.52 -3.90 16.45
N GLU A 384 18.05 -4.59 17.45
CA GLU A 384 17.95 -4.24 18.88
C GLU A 384 18.51 -2.86 19.21
N ASN A 385 19.50 -2.39 18.46
CA ASN A 385 20.17 -1.12 18.71
C ASN A 385 19.26 0.11 18.46
N TYR A 386 18.16 -0.05 17.71
CA TYR A 386 17.26 1.07 17.39
C TYR A 386 15.76 0.75 17.41
N ARG A 387 15.34 -0.51 17.55
CA ARG A 387 13.92 -0.87 17.46
C ARG A 387 13.02 -0.15 18.47
N LEU A 388 13.51 0.10 19.70
CA LEU A 388 12.74 0.81 20.71
C LEU A 388 12.63 2.31 20.39
N GLN A 389 13.70 2.96 19.93
CA GLN A 389 13.66 4.34 19.46
C GLN A 389 12.74 4.48 18.25
N LEU A 390 12.80 3.52 17.31
CA LEU A 390 11.92 3.48 16.14
C LEU A 390 10.44 3.38 16.55
N GLN A 391 10.14 2.57 17.57
CA GLN A 391 8.82 2.42 18.15
C GLN A 391 8.31 3.73 18.76
N GLU A 392 9.13 4.43 19.53
CA GLU A 392 8.77 5.71 20.14
C GLU A 392 8.45 6.78 19.09
N LEU A 393 9.28 6.88 18.05
CA LEU A 393 9.04 7.79 16.92
C LEU A 393 7.75 7.43 16.19
N GLY A 394 7.52 6.14 15.95
CA GLY A 394 6.30 5.63 15.33
C GLY A 394 5.04 5.95 16.14
N LEU A 395 5.09 5.79 17.46
CA LEU A 395 3.99 6.11 18.36
C LEU A 395 3.64 7.60 18.29
N LYS A 396 4.62 8.47 18.38
CA LYS A 396 4.46 9.93 18.31
C LYS A 396 3.84 10.37 16.97
N ILE A 397 4.26 9.77 15.85
CA ILE A 397 3.66 10.01 14.54
C ILE A 397 2.20 9.53 14.53
N GLY A 398 1.92 8.35 15.08
CA GLY A 398 0.58 7.80 15.18
C GLY A 398 -0.37 8.69 15.99
N GLU A 399 0.08 9.29 17.10
CA GLU A 399 -0.71 10.23 17.91
C GLU A 399 -1.09 11.49 17.12
N ILE A 400 -0.17 12.02 16.29
CA ILE A 400 -0.45 13.17 15.42
C ILE A 400 -1.48 12.77 14.35
N LEU A 401 -1.34 11.59 13.74
CA LEU A 401 -2.25 11.07 12.74
C LEU A 401 -3.65 10.81 13.34
N ALA A 402 -3.72 10.23 14.54
CA ALA A 402 -4.97 10.01 15.28
C ALA A 402 -5.69 11.33 15.59
N ALA A 403 -4.96 12.36 16.00
CA ALA A 403 -5.52 13.70 16.22
C ALA A 403 -6.09 14.33 14.94
N LYS A 404 -5.62 13.90 13.74
CA LYS A 404 -6.19 14.30 12.45
C LYS A 404 -7.35 13.41 12.00
N GLY A 405 -7.71 12.38 12.76
CA GLY A 405 -8.79 11.45 12.48
C GLY A 405 -8.40 10.23 11.65
N ALA A 406 -7.11 9.94 11.49
CA ALA A 406 -6.67 8.71 10.86
C ALA A 406 -7.03 7.49 11.72
N ILE A 407 -7.40 6.40 11.07
CA ILE A 407 -7.71 5.11 11.69
C ILE A 407 -7.08 3.97 10.88
N GLU A 408 -7.04 2.80 11.46
CA GLU A 408 -6.50 1.57 10.90
C GLU A 408 -4.98 1.63 10.81
N ARG A 409 -4.36 1.07 9.80
CA ARG A 409 -2.92 0.89 9.75
C ARG A 409 -2.19 2.07 9.17
N TYR A 410 -1.04 2.36 9.76
CA TYR A 410 -0.02 3.21 9.17
C TYR A 410 1.35 2.54 9.29
N GLY A 411 2.21 2.84 8.33
CA GLY A 411 3.62 2.49 8.38
C GLY A 411 4.47 3.74 8.26
N VAL A 412 5.64 3.75 8.88
CA VAL A 412 6.62 4.82 8.69
C VAL A 412 7.95 4.19 8.32
N ASP A 413 8.50 4.64 7.21
CA ASP A 413 9.78 4.19 6.71
C ASP A 413 10.88 5.16 7.17
N PHE A 414 12.02 4.60 7.58
CA PHE A 414 13.17 5.35 8.05
C PHE A 414 14.44 4.96 7.29
N VAL A 415 15.44 5.82 7.35
CA VAL A 415 16.83 5.47 7.09
C VAL A 415 17.58 5.58 8.41
N ALA A 416 18.27 4.52 8.78
CA ALA A 416 19.18 4.46 9.91
C ALA A 416 20.62 4.53 9.39
N VAL A 417 21.41 5.46 9.93
CA VAL A 417 22.84 5.63 9.60
C VAL A 417 23.64 5.42 10.86
N LYS A 418 24.63 4.54 10.80
CA LYS A 418 25.54 4.34 11.91
C LYS A 418 26.63 5.42 11.93
N ASN A 419 26.73 6.12 13.04
CA ASN A 419 27.80 7.09 13.25
C ASN A 419 29.11 6.32 13.51
N PRO A 420 30.17 6.53 12.70
CA PRO A 420 31.41 5.77 12.84
C PRO A 420 32.19 6.08 14.14
N GLU A 421 31.98 7.25 14.73
CA GLU A 421 32.68 7.67 15.95
C GLU A 421 31.99 7.19 17.22
N THR A 422 30.66 7.33 17.28
CA THR A 422 29.86 6.99 18.48
C THR A 422 29.29 5.58 18.43
N LEU A 423 29.27 4.93 17.26
CA LEU A 423 28.63 3.64 16.96
C LEU A 423 27.10 3.64 17.17
N LEU A 424 26.52 4.79 17.47
CA LEU A 424 25.07 4.96 17.60
C LEU A 424 24.41 5.09 16.22
N TRP A 425 23.14 4.73 16.16
CA TRP A 425 22.32 4.82 14.95
C TRP A 425 21.50 6.11 14.95
N ASP A 426 21.60 6.85 13.85
CA ASP A 426 20.83 8.04 13.57
C ASP A 426 19.61 7.65 12.72
N LEU A 427 18.40 7.85 13.25
CA LEU A 427 17.16 7.52 12.57
C LEU A 427 16.57 8.77 11.92
N GLN A 428 16.27 8.71 10.63
CA GLN A 428 15.59 9.78 9.89
C GLN A 428 14.34 9.22 9.21
N ALA A 429 13.19 9.79 9.52
CA ALA A 429 11.91 9.40 8.92
C ALA A 429 11.83 9.88 7.47
N ILE A 430 11.32 9.03 6.59
CA ILE A 430 11.32 9.25 5.13
C ILE A 430 9.92 9.39 4.57
N GLU A 431 8.98 8.53 5.00
CA GLU A 431 7.65 8.44 4.42
C GLU A 431 6.65 7.83 5.40
N ILE A 432 5.42 8.33 5.38
CA ILE A 432 4.26 7.74 6.05
C ILE A 432 3.39 7.04 5.01
N ASN A 433 3.02 5.80 5.27
CA ASN A 433 2.09 5.02 4.47
C ASN A 433 0.78 4.85 5.26
N LEU A 434 -0.31 5.57 4.88
CA LEU A 434 -1.64 5.46 5.51
C LEU A 434 -2.47 4.32 4.89
N ARG A 435 -1.92 3.13 4.89
CA ARG A 435 -2.52 1.93 4.30
C ARG A 435 -1.83 0.67 4.82
N LYS A 436 -2.34 -0.47 4.43
CA LYS A 436 -1.61 -1.74 4.57
C LYS A 436 -0.37 -1.73 3.67
N GLY A 437 0.69 -2.37 4.12
CA GLY A 437 1.98 -2.47 3.42
C GLY A 437 2.42 -3.92 3.22
N GLY A 438 3.62 -4.10 2.66
CA GLY A 438 4.25 -5.41 2.48
C GLY A 438 4.49 -6.16 3.81
N THR A 439 4.68 -5.43 4.89
CA THR A 439 4.87 -5.99 6.25
C THR A 439 3.56 -6.38 6.94
N THR A 440 2.38 -5.97 6.41
CA THR A 440 1.08 -6.28 7.03
C THR A 440 0.77 -7.77 6.99
N HIS A 441 0.93 -8.41 5.81
CA HIS A 441 0.65 -9.83 5.64
C HIS A 441 1.49 -10.71 6.60
N PRO A 442 2.83 -10.60 6.63
CA PRO A 442 3.64 -11.48 7.47
C PRO A 442 3.37 -11.27 8.96
N PHE A 443 3.22 -10.02 9.42
CA PHE A 443 2.91 -9.76 10.82
C PHE A 443 1.54 -10.31 11.23
N MET A 444 0.51 -10.11 10.40
CA MET A 444 -0.83 -10.63 10.69
C MET A 444 -0.88 -12.16 10.63
N THR A 445 -0.13 -12.77 9.74
CA THR A 445 0.04 -14.23 9.67
C THR A 445 0.65 -14.74 10.97
N LEU A 446 1.77 -14.15 11.42
CA LEU A 446 2.38 -14.48 12.70
C LEU A 446 1.38 -14.34 13.86
N LYS A 447 0.74 -13.17 14.00
CA LYS A 447 -0.19 -12.88 15.08
C LYS A 447 -1.34 -13.88 15.12
N LEU A 448 -1.99 -14.13 13.98
CA LEU A 448 -3.17 -14.97 13.91
C LEU A 448 -2.86 -16.46 14.07
N LEU A 449 -1.72 -16.96 13.59
CA LEU A 449 -1.35 -18.37 13.71
C LEU A 449 -0.81 -18.75 15.10
N THR A 450 -0.11 -17.82 15.74
CA THR A 450 0.54 -18.10 17.04
C THR A 450 -0.30 -17.67 18.23
N ASN A 451 -1.35 -16.88 18.01
CA ASN A 451 -2.15 -16.20 19.04
C ASN A 451 -1.27 -15.44 20.02
N GLY A 452 -0.27 -14.73 19.47
CA GLY A 452 0.74 -14.04 20.25
C GLY A 452 0.53 -12.53 20.28
N GLU A 453 1.38 -11.86 21.05
CA GLU A 453 1.31 -10.43 21.28
C GLU A 453 2.68 -9.77 21.11
N TYR A 454 2.66 -8.52 20.67
CA TYR A 454 3.84 -7.66 20.57
C TYR A 454 4.05 -6.97 21.92
N ASP A 455 5.21 -7.21 22.52
CA ASP A 455 5.61 -6.55 23.74
C ASP A 455 6.32 -5.23 23.45
N ARG A 456 5.76 -4.14 23.96
CA ARG A 456 6.27 -2.78 23.74
C ARG A 456 7.54 -2.47 24.55
N GLU A 457 7.77 -3.18 25.66
CA GLU A 457 8.94 -2.95 26.51
C GLU A 457 10.21 -3.48 25.86
N THR A 458 10.10 -4.63 25.18
CA THR A 458 11.24 -5.29 24.53
C THR A 458 11.29 -5.05 23.01
N GLY A 459 10.16 -4.68 22.39
CA GLY A 459 10.02 -4.61 20.94
C GLY A 459 10.06 -5.99 20.28
N LEU A 460 9.71 -7.05 21.01
CA LEU A 460 9.67 -8.44 20.55
C LEU A 460 8.23 -8.94 20.45
N PHE A 461 8.06 -10.07 19.82
CA PHE A 461 6.76 -10.74 19.72
C PHE A 461 6.82 -12.10 20.41
N PHE A 462 5.85 -12.37 21.27
CA PHE A 462 5.74 -13.61 22.03
C PHE A 462 4.49 -14.38 21.62
N SER A 463 4.65 -15.64 21.21
CA SER A 463 3.55 -16.56 21.03
C SER A 463 3.06 -17.11 22.37
N GLN A 464 1.89 -17.72 22.41
CA GLN A 464 1.52 -18.55 23.56
C GLN A 464 2.14 -19.96 23.38
N PRO A 465 2.91 -20.50 24.33
CA PRO A 465 3.19 -20.06 25.69
C PRO A 465 4.49 -19.25 25.85
N HIS A 466 4.47 -17.97 25.56
CA HIS A 466 5.56 -17.01 25.81
C HIS A 466 6.92 -17.36 25.17
N GLN A 467 6.88 -17.82 23.91
CA GLN A 467 8.06 -18.09 23.09
C GLN A 467 8.28 -16.92 22.12
N GLU A 468 9.48 -16.37 22.11
CA GLU A 468 9.87 -15.35 21.12
C GLU A 468 9.70 -15.85 19.69
N LYS A 469 9.28 -14.96 18.82
CA LYS A 469 9.12 -15.24 17.38
C LYS A 469 9.76 -14.17 16.51
N TYR A 470 10.42 -14.67 15.50
CA TYR A 470 11.11 -13.90 14.48
C TYR A 470 10.60 -14.35 13.10
N TYR A 471 10.72 -13.51 12.08
CA TYR A 471 10.49 -13.96 10.72
C TYR A 471 11.33 -13.22 9.68
N ILE A 472 11.52 -13.88 8.55
CA ILE A 472 11.90 -13.28 7.28
C ILE A 472 10.70 -13.44 6.34
N ALA A 473 10.31 -12.35 5.69
CA ALA A 473 9.23 -12.36 4.72
C ALA A 473 9.62 -11.66 3.42
N SER A 474 9.11 -12.18 2.32
CA SER A 474 9.28 -11.60 0.99
C SER A 474 8.02 -11.77 0.17
N ASP A 475 7.64 -10.74 -0.57
CA ASP A 475 6.64 -10.79 -1.64
C ASP A 475 7.28 -11.02 -3.01
N ASN A 476 8.60 -11.25 -3.04
CA ASN A 476 9.38 -11.20 -4.27
C ASN A 476 10.44 -12.30 -4.36
N LEU A 477 10.15 -13.49 -3.83
CA LEU A 477 10.93 -14.67 -4.21
C LEU A 477 10.62 -14.96 -5.68
N HIS A 478 11.50 -14.51 -6.56
CA HIS A 478 11.28 -14.46 -7.99
C HIS A 478 12.49 -15.03 -8.76
N LYS A 479 12.28 -16.15 -9.45
CA LYS A 479 13.30 -16.77 -10.31
C LYS A 479 12.66 -17.27 -11.62
N PRO A 480 13.32 -17.11 -12.77
CA PRO A 480 12.80 -17.58 -14.06
C PRO A 480 12.47 -19.07 -14.10
N GLN A 481 13.25 -19.91 -13.40
CA GLN A 481 13.04 -21.35 -13.34
C GLN A 481 11.78 -21.78 -12.58
N TYR A 482 11.17 -20.90 -11.77
CA TYR A 482 9.91 -21.20 -11.08
C TYR A 482 8.68 -21.03 -11.97
N LYS A 483 8.84 -20.42 -13.16
CA LYS A 483 7.73 -20.33 -14.12
C LYS A 483 7.26 -21.72 -14.54
N GLY A 484 5.95 -21.86 -14.63
CA GLY A 484 5.30 -23.13 -14.97
C GLY A 484 4.93 -24.00 -13.77
N LEU A 485 5.46 -23.75 -12.57
CA LEU A 485 4.96 -24.40 -11.37
C LEU A 485 3.52 -23.94 -11.05
N LEU A 486 2.61 -24.87 -10.99
CA LEU A 486 1.23 -24.63 -10.58
C LEU A 486 1.13 -24.54 -9.04
N PRO A 487 0.07 -23.94 -8.50
CA PRO A 487 -0.21 -24.01 -7.06
C PRO A 487 -0.24 -25.44 -6.50
N ASP A 488 -0.73 -26.41 -7.29
CA ASP A 488 -0.78 -27.84 -6.92
C ASP A 488 0.64 -28.44 -6.82
N ASP A 489 1.52 -28.12 -7.77
CA ASP A 489 2.94 -28.54 -7.72
C ASP A 489 3.62 -27.99 -6.47
N LEU A 490 3.33 -26.73 -6.13
CA LEU A 490 3.85 -26.12 -4.89
C LEU A 490 3.35 -26.88 -3.65
N MET A 491 2.09 -27.29 -3.59
CA MET A 491 1.55 -28.07 -2.48
C MET A 491 2.26 -29.43 -2.34
N ASP A 492 2.54 -30.10 -3.46
CA ASP A 492 3.27 -31.37 -3.47
C ASP A 492 4.73 -31.17 -2.96
N ILE A 493 5.40 -30.11 -3.38
CA ILE A 493 6.74 -29.74 -2.92
C ILE A 493 6.72 -29.45 -1.41
N ILE A 494 5.76 -28.65 -0.95
CA ILE A 494 5.59 -28.31 0.47
C ILE A 494 5.41 -29.58 1.31
N ALA A 495 4.54 -30.49 0.88
CA ALA A 495 4.25 -31.75 1.58
C ALA A 495 5.47 -32.67 1.58
N LYS A 496 6.09 -32.89 0.42
CA LYS A 496 7.27 -33.76 0.24
C LYS A 496 8.43 -33.34 1.10
N HIS A 497 8.72 -32.04 1.16
CA HIS A 497 9.87 -31.50 1.88
C HIS A 497 9.55 -30.93 3.27
N ARG A 498 8.30 -31.03 3.72
CA ARG A 498 7.83 -30.55 5.02
C ARG A 498 8.15 -29.07 5.25
N LEU A 499 7.79 -28.24 4.27
CA LEU A 499 8.06 -26.79 4.33
C LEU A 499 6.91 -26.00 4.99
N HIS A 500 5.82 -26.66 5.35
CA HIS A 500 4.65 -26.03 5.95
C HIS A 500 4.91 -25.49 7.35
N PHE A 501 4.07 -24.56 7.78
CA PHE A 501 4.03 -24.07 9.16
C PHE A 501 3.52 -25.20 10.08
N ASP A 502 4.28 -25.49 11.12
CA ASP A 502 3.92 -26.46 12.17
C ASP A 502 3.27 -25.73 13.34
N SER A 503 2.00 -26.03 13.60
CA SER A 503 1.23 -25.42 14.68
C SER A 503 1.69 -25.83 16.09
N SER A 504 2.45 -26.93 16.24
CA SER A 504 2.97 -27.38 17.52
C SER A 504 4.22 -26.60 17.94
N SER A 505 5.18 -26.44 17.05
CA SER A 505 6.37 -25.61 17.26
C SER A 505 6.12 -24.13 17.00
N LYS A 506 5.04 -23.82 16.26
CA LYS A 506 4.73 -22.48 15.75
C LYS A 506 5.88 -21.88 14.94
N THR A 507 6.53 -22.72 14.14
CA THR A 507 7.61 -22.37 13.22
C THR A 507 7.35 -22.95 11.84
N GLY A 508 8.06 -22.47 10.83
CA GLY A 508 7.92 -22.94 9.44
C GLY A 508 7.48 -21.84 8.48
N THR A 509 7.06 -22.24 7.30
CA THR A 509 6.76 -21.29 6.22
C THR A 509 5.26 -21.18 5.96
N VAL A 510 4.79 -19.95 5.76
CA VAL A 510 3.46 -19.64 5.22
C VAL A 510 3.64 -18.96 3.85
N PHE A 511 3.05 -19.57 2.84
CA PHE A 511 3.14 -19.11 1.46
C PHE A 511 1.97 -18.19 1.10
N HIS A 512 2.22 -17.22 0.22
CA HIS A 512 1.21 -16.32 -0.34
C HIS A 512 1.60 -15.91 -1.77
N LEU A 513 0.75 -15.18 -2.49
CA LEU A 513 0.94 -14.87 -3.91
C LEU A 513 1.17 -16.12 -4.78
N MET A 514 0.58 -17.23 -4.39
CA MET A 514 0.77 -18.51 -5.08
C MET A 514 0.23 -18.50 -6.51
N GLY A 515 -0.80 -17.69 -6.80
CA GLY A 515 -1.31 -17.50 -8.14
C GLY A 515 -0.32 -16.86 -9.11
N ALA A 516 0.66 -16.10 -8.60
CA ALA A 516 1.69 -15.46 -9.43
C ALA A 516 2.81 -16.42 -9.86
N LEU A 517 2.88 -17.62 -9.28
CA LEU A 517 3.99 -18.54 -9.47
C LEU A 517 4.12 -19.01 -10.93
N SER A 518 3.03 -19.51 -11.49
CA SER A 518 3.05 -20.15 -12.81
C SER A 518 3.43 -19.18 -13.94
N GLU A 519 2.82 -18.01 -13.97
CA GLU A 519 3.05 -17.05 -15.06
C GLU A 519 4.33 -16.24 -14.85
N PHE A 520 4.61 -15.82 -13.61
CA PHE A 520 5.69 -14.87 -13.32
C PHE A 520 6.91 -15.53 -12.67
N GLY A 521 6.84 -16.77 -12.19
CA GLY A 521 7.90 -17.39 -11.39
C GLY A 521 8.10 -16.69 -10.04
N LYS A 522 7.03 -16.08 -9.51
CA LYS A 522 7.05 -15.22 -8.34
C LYS A 522 6.19 -15.79 -7.23
N LEU A 523 6.72 -15.80 -6.01
CA LEU A 523 6.07 -16.36 -4.83
C LEU A 523 6.31 -15.43 -3.63
N GLY A 524 5.33 -15.35 -2.74
CA GLY A 524 5.47 -14.72 -1.44
C GLY A 524 5.60 -15.76 -0.34
N LEU A 525 6.39 -15.46 0.70
CA LEU A 525 6.55 -16.34 1.86
C LEU A 525 6.84 -15.56 3.13
N THR A 526 6.44 -16.17 4.26
CA THR A 526 6.77 -15.72 5.63
C THR A 526 7.36 -16.91 6.35
N CYS A 527 8.66 -16.87 6.66
CA CYS A 527 9.40 -17.92 7.34
C CYS A 527 9.54 -17.55 8.82
N ILE A 528 8.82 -18.26 9.68
CA ILE A 528 8.70 -18.00 11.12
C ILE A 528 9.63 -18.94 11.88
N GLY A 529 10.49 -18.39 12.75
CA GLY A 529 11.41 -19.11 13.63
C GLY A 529 11.34 -18.61 15.07
N ASN A 530 12.04 -19.29 15.97
CA ASN A 530 12.22 -18.90 17.37
C ASN A 530 13.44 -17.99 17.58
N SER A 531 14.22 -17.80 16.53
CA SER A 531 15.31 -16.84 16.44
C SER A 531 15.44 -16.30 15.03
N SER A 532 16.23 -15.24 14.85
CA SER A 532 16.55 -14.67 13.55
C SER A 532 17.26 -15.68 12.64
N GLU A 533 18.19 -16.47 13.22
CA GLU A 533 18.95 -17.49 12.50
C GLU A 533 18.06 -18.65 12.05
N GLU A 534 17.10 -19.07 12.90
CA GLU A 534 16.14 -20.13 12.53
C GLU A 534 15.23 -19.67 11.40
N ALA A 535 14.72 -18.44 11.46
CA ALA A 535 13.91 -17.86 10.38
C ALA A 535 14.70 -17.79 9.07
N ALA A 536 15.99 -17.39 9.13
CA ALA A 536 16.89 -17.35 7.97
C ALA A 536 17.15 -18.75 7.40
N ALA A 537 17.40 -19.74 8.25
CA ALA A 537 17.61 -21.12 7.83
C ALA A 537 16.37 -21.71 7.14
N ILE A 538 15.16 -21.41 7.66
CA ILE A 538 13.90 -21.83 7.03
C ILE A 538 13.75 -21.19 5.66
N TYR A 539 14.02 -19.88 5.52
CA TYR A 539 13.94 -19.16 4.25
C TYR A 539 14.89 -19.75 3.21
N GLN A 540 16.17 -19.92 3.57
CA GLN A 540 17.18 -20.52 2.70
C GLN A 540 16.81 -21.93 2.26
N ARG A 541 16.25 -22.74 3.17
CA ARG A 541 15.79 -24.09 2.86
C ARG A 541 14.68 -24.09 1.80
N VAL A 542 13.72 -23.15 1.89
CA VAL A 542 12.66 -23.03 0.89
C VAL A 542 13.26 -22.73 -0.48
N GLU A 543 14.18 -21.76 -0.58
CA GLU A 543 14.84 -21.45 -1.86
C GLU A 543 15.60 -22.65 -2.42
N GLN A 544 16.41 -23.33 -1.61
CA GLN A 544 17.18 -24.51 -2.04
C GLN A 544 16.27 -25.63 -2.53
N VAL A 545 15.15 -25.87 -1.87
CA VAL A 545 14.20 -26.92 -2.28
C VAL A 545 13.53 -26.55 -3.60
N LEU A 546 13.07 -25.31 -3.76
CA LEU A 546 12.43 -24.86 -5.01
C LEU A 546 13.42 -24.88 -6.18
N ASP A 547 14.67 -24.47 -5.96
CA ASP A 547 15.73 -24.56 -6.96
C ASP A 547 15.97 -26.02 -7.37
N TRP A 548 16.11 -26.90 -6.40
CA TRP A 548 16.34 -28.33 -6.66
C TRP A 548 15.17 -28.98 -7.42
N GLU A 549 13.93 -28.74 -7.01
CA GLU A 549 12.74 -29.32 -7.66
C GLU A 549 12.60 -28.81 -9.11
N THR A 550 12.89 -27.54 -9.37
CA THR A 550 12.80 -26.98 -10.72
C THR A 550 13.92 -27.43 -11.65
N GLU A 551 15.13 -27.67 -11.13
CA GLU A 551 16.23 -28.19 -11.92
C GLU A 551 16.05 -29.68 -12.26
N HIS A 552 15.40 -30.46 -11.38
CA HIS A 552 15.29 -31.92 -11.52
C HIS A 552 13.92 -32.38 -12.04
N SER A 553 12.92 -31.51 -12.15
CA SER A 553 11.58 -31.84 -12.67
C SER A 553 11.59 -32.35 -14.12
N SER A 554 12.56 -31.93 -14.92
CA SER A 554 12.73 -32.42 -16.30
C SER A 554 13.16 -33.88 -16.42
N ILE A 555 13.59 -34.51 -15.32
CA ILE A 555 14.09 -35.89 -15.29
C ILE A 555 12.99 -36.89 -14.91
N ASN A 556 11.92 -36.47 -14.21
CA ASN A 556 10.92 -37.34 -13.63
C ASN A 556 9.61 -37.51 -14.44
N LEU A 557 9.44 -36.86 -15.58
CA LEU A 557 8.27 -37.07 -16.45
C LEU A 557 8.14 -38.49 -17.03
N GLY A 558 9.11 -39.37 -16.75
CA GLY A 558 9.10 -40.78 -17.16
C GLY A 558 8.28 -41.70 -16.25
N TYR A 559 7.87 -41.29 -15.06
CA TYR A 559 7.24 -42.20 -14.07
C TYR A 559 5.70 -42.12 -13.96
N TYR A 560 5.07 -41.09 -14.57
CA TYR A 560 3.60 -40.93 -14.50
C TYR A 560 2.83 -41.45 -15.73
N SER A 561 3.45 -42.20 -16.62
CA SER A 561 2.78 -42.76 -17.80
C SER A 561 1.92 -44.02 -17.54
N GLY A 562 1.60 -44.33 -16.30
CA GLY A 562 0.96 -45.59 -15.92
C GLY A 562 -0.38 -45.55 -15.17
N LEU A 563 -0.91 -44.39 -14.83
CA LEU A 563 -2.22 -44.31 -14.15
C LEU A 563 -3.34 -43.88 -15.12
N PRO A 564 -4.44 -44.61 -15.23
CA PRO A 564 -5.56 -44.18 -16.05
C PRO A 564 -6.25 -42.97 -15.40
N ILE A 565 -6.30 -41.87 -16.16
CA ILE A 565 -7.11 -40.70 -15.79
C ILE A 565 -8.59 -41.11 -15.87
N THR A 566 -9.19 -41.39 -14.74
CA THR A 566 -10.65 -41.54 -14.65
C THR A 566 -11.22 -40.12 -14.41
N TRP A 567 -11.90 -39.62 -15.42
CA TRP A 567 -12.70 -38.39 -15.31
C TRP A 567 -13.90 -38.68 -14.40
N ILE A 568 -14.05 -37.94 -13.34
CA ILE A 568 -15.28 -37.84 -12.54
C ILE A 568 -15.89 -36.47 -12.79
#